data_9dd3fb30a4cd9ae3044ac6d5ebac9065
#
_entry.id   9dd3fb30a4cd9ae3044ac6d5ebac9065
#
_cell.length_a   1.000
_cell.length_b   1.000
_cell.length_c   1.000
_cell.angle_alpha   90.00
_cell.angle_beta   90.00
_cell.angle_gamma   90.00
#
_symmetry.space_group_name_H-M   'P 1'
#
loop_
_entity.id
_entity.type
_entity.pdbx_description
1 polymer ?
#
loop_
_entity_poly.entity_id
_entity_poly.type
_entity_poly.pdbx_seq_one_letter_code
_entity_poly.pdbx_strand_id
1 'polypeptide(L)'
;ILSWNASGGDELDAEQALAAITAIIVRERPASSRTLFAAAARGTTINESLTKRVNALFSPRWVSAQTFSDIASSEPTDVERQTVDAGTLDADTSTAISAMSSSLTSLGPLAKATDDPDAVYDSVTPQILPALAAQRTPSEQLDSATAMTSQITGMLSAVSVEPSSAVNLINKSANFPVLVRNNLPWPIHVDVTLVPDDPRLRATPALSQTLAAQGATTVEVPVGAIGSGDIEVTYKVTTPDGVVLDDSQTVTVRMRAGWEDAITAVIASLFAALFLVGITRSLRKRAARKAQGSPEADSSEAGAIDEASAPTDDNTESQTATTKTTKETP
;
A
#
# COMPACT_ATOMS: atom_id res chain seq x y z
N ILE A 1 51.55 3.74 -12.90
CA ILE A 1 53.00 3.58 -12.75
C ILE A 1 53.41 2.73 -11.53
N LEU A 2 52.57 2.52 -10.55
CA LEU A 2 52.90 1.74 -9.35
C LEU A 2 51.91 0.55 -9.11
N SER A 3 51.37 -0.04 -10.18
CA SER A 3 50.81 -1.38 -10.07
C SER A 3 51.92 -2.40 -9.98
N TRP A 4 52.58 -2.44 -8.83
CA TRP A 4 53.58 -3.48 -8.54
C TRP A 4 52.84 -4.76 -8.24
N ASN A 5 52.70 -5.63 -9.25
CA ASN A 5 52.40 -7.04 -9.04
C ASN A 5 53.67 -7.71 -8.59
N ALA A 6 53.86 -7.88 -7.29
CA ALA A 6 54.90 -8.73 -6.72
C ALA A 6 54.60 -10.21 -7.04
N SER A 7 54.66 -10.57 -8.28
CA SER A 7 54.65 -11.97 -8.69
C SER A 7 56.05 -12.52 -8.42
N GLY A 8 56.30 -13.05 -7.21
CA GLY A 8 57.41 -13.91 -6.90
C GLY A 8 58.73 -13.30 -6.46
N GLY A 9 58.79 -12.01 -6.12
CA GLY A 9 59.96 -11.39 -5.52
C GLY A 9 59.91 -11.35 -4.00
N ASP A 10 61.07 -11.38 -3.33
CA ASP A 10 61.17 -11.17 -1.87
C ASP A 10 60.69 -9.74 -1.53
N GLU A 11 60.18 -9.55 -0.33
CA GLU A 11 59.68 -8.27 0.15
C GLU A 11 60.80 -7.19 0.13
N LEU A 12 62.02 -7.59 0.41
CA LEU A 12 63.20 -6.73 0.32
C LEU A 12 63.46 -6.26 -1.13
N ASP A 13 63.27 -7.09 -2.12
CA ASP A 13 63.40 -6.74 -3.54
C ASP A 13 62.37 -5.65 -3.95
N ALA A 14 61.16 -5.73 -3.42
CA ALA A 14 60.12 -4.72 -3.67
C ALA A 14 60.47 -3.36 -3.05
N GLU A 15 61.01 -3.34 -1.82
CA GLU A 15 61.47 -2.11 -1.15
C GLU A 15 62.66 -1.47 -1.90
N GLN A 16 63.63 -2.26 -2.29
CA GLN A 16 64.80 -1.79 -3.07
C GLN A 16 64.37 -1.27 -4.45
N ALA A 17 63.47 -1.95 -5.14
CA ALA A 17 62.93 -1.49 -6.41
C ALA A 17 62.22 -0.14 -6.29
N LEU A 18 61.42 0.06 -5.25
CA LEU A 18 60.75 1.35 -4.98
C LEU A 18 61.79 2.47 -4.73
N ALA A 19 62.81 2.21 -3.91
CA ALA A 19 63.87 3.15 -3.68
C ALA A 19 64.65 3.48 -4.96
N ALA A 20 64.97 2.47 -5.78
CA ALA A 20 65.63 2.67 -7.06
C ALA A 20 64.79 3.48 -8.06
N ILE A 21 63.51 3.22 -8.17
CA ILE A 21 62.60 3.98 -9.05
C ILE A 21 62.55 5.44 -8.63
N THR A 22 62.37 5.73 -7.34
CA THR A 22 62.37 7.11 -6.87
C THR A 22 63.70 7.82 -7.09
N ALA A 23 64.87 7.14 -6.93
CA ALA A 23 66.18 7.66 -7.24
C ALA A 23 66.36 7.99 -8.73
N ILE A 24 65.89 7.14 -9.62
CA ILE A 24 65.90 7.35 -11.09
C ILE A 24 65.11 8.63 -11.42
N ILE A 25 63.90 8.77 -10.87
CA ILE A 25 63.05 9.91 -11.12
C ILE A 25 63.71 11.21 -10.71
N VAL A 26 64.37 11.23 -9.54
CA VAL A 26 65.12 12.41 -9.06
C VAL A 26 66.31 12.73 -9.95
N ARG A 27 67.02 11.68 -10.43
CA ARG A 27 68.19 11.88 -11.28
C ARG A 27 67.90 12.36 -12.69
N GLU A 28 66.67 12.10 -13.19
CA GLU A 28 66.27 12.60 -14.51
C GLU A 28 66.24 14.13 -14.59
N ARG A 29 65.80 14.80 -13.51
CA ARG A 29 65.73 16.25 -13.42
C ARG A 29 66.12 16.72 -12.03
N PRO A 30 67.41 16.73 -11.68
CA PRO A 30 67.86 16.98 -10.30
C PRO A 30 67.61 18.41 -9.82
N ALA A 31 67.40 19.36 -10.74
CA ALA A 31 67.12 20.77 -10.40
C ALA A 31 65.64 21.12 -10.18
N SER A 32 64.71 20.16 -10.38
CA SER A 32 63.29 20.42 -10.21
C SER A 32 62.62 19.34 -9.35
N SER A 33 61.84 19.76 -8.36
CA SER A 33 60.99 18.84 -7.61
C SER A 33 59.82 18.35 -8.46
N ARG A 34 59.39 17.12 -8.24
CA ARG A 34 58.20 16.55 -8.87
C ARG A 34 57.29 15.97 -7.83
N THR A 35 56.00 16.23 -7.97
CA THR A 35 54.97 15.61 -7.14
C THR A 35 54.51 14.35 -7.82
N LEU A 36 54.55 13.24 -7.10
CA LEU A 36 54.04 11.92 -7.58
C LEU A 36 52.89 11.51 -6.70
N PHE A 37 51.85 11.02 -7.35
CA PHE A 37 50.70 10.40 -6.70
C PHE A 37 50.75 8.88 -6.91
N ALA A 38 50.87 8.15 -5.80
CA ALA A 38 50.86 6.68 -5.81
C ALA A 38 49.58 6.18 -5.19
N ALA A 39 48.80 5.42 -5.97
CA ALA A 39 47.59 4.78 -5.50
C ALA A 39 47.73 3.26 -5.52
N ALA A 40 47.28 2.60 -4.48
CA ALA A 40 47.11 1.16 -4.49
C ALA A 40 45.96 0.76 -5.45
N ALA A 41 46.07 -0.39 -6.08
CA ALA A 41 44.97 -0.90 -6.92
C ALA A 41 43.70 -1.11 -6.06
N ARG A 42 42.55 -0.97 -6.67
CA ARG A 42 41.29 -1.28 -6.00
C ARG A 42 41.27 -2.74 -5.55
N GLY A 43 40.73 -2.98 -4.36
CA GLY A 43 40.70 -4.32 -3.77
C GLY A 43 42.02 -4.78 -3.13
N THR A 44 43.05 -3.92 -3.11
CA THR A 44 44.31 -4.23 -2.40
C THR A 44 44.04 -4.40 -0.91
N THR A 45 44.35 -5.58 -0.38
CA THR A 45 44.25 -5.86 1.05
C THR A 45 45.32 -5.07 1.81
N ILE A 46 44.88 -4.33 2.84
CA ILE A 46 45.80 -3.65 3.74
C ILE A 46 46.43 -4.69 4.68
N ASN A 47 47.72 -4.95 4.49
CA ASN A 47 48.49 -5.90 5.26
C ASN A 47 49.88 -5.32 5.64
N GLU A 48 50.63 -6.08 6.39
CA GLU A 48 51.97 -5.66 6.82
C GLU A 48 52.91 -5.40 5.64
N SER A 49 52.82 -6.18 4.58
CA SER A 49 53.61 -6.02 3.36
C SER A 49 53.31 -4.68 2.67
N LEU A 50 52.04 -4.30 2.53
CA LEU A 50 51.67 -2.99 1.97
C LEU A 50 52.21 -1.84 2.86
N THR A 51 52.12 -1.98 4.18
CA THR A 51 52.63 -0.99 5.12
C THR A 51 54.12 -0.82 4.98
N LYS A 52 54.89 -1.90 4.89
CA LYS A 52 56.34 -1.86 4.66
C LYS A 52 56.71 -1.15 3.34
N ARG A 53 56.00 -1.47 2.25
CA ARG A 53 56.21 -0.81 0.94
C ARG A 53 55.89 0.68 0.97
N VAL A 54 54.81 1.07 1.63
CA VAL A 54 54.48 2.50 1.81
C VAL A 54 55.57 3.18 2.59
N ASN A 55 56.07 2.61 3.67
CA ASN A 55 57.19 3.16 4.45
C ASN A 55 58.48 3.25 3.63
N ALA A 56 58.77 2.25 2.79
CA ALA A 56 59.93 2.25 1.90
C ALA A 56 59.90 3.39 0.87
N LEU A 57 58.70 3.79 0.39
CA LEU A 57 58.52 4.95 -0.49
C LEU A 57 58.94 6.28 0.18
N PHE A 58 58.70 6.43 1.47
CA PHE A 58 58.96 7.66 2.20
C PHE A 58 60.30 7.67 2.96
N SER A 59 61.04 6.56 3.02
CA SER A 59 62.31 6.43 3.69
C SER A 59 63.49 7.16 3.00
N PRO A 60 63.58 7.27 1.64
CA PRO A 60 64.71 7.93 1.00
C PRO A 60 64.79 9.41 1.29
N ARG A 61 66.02 9.95 1.48
CA ARG A 61 66.24 11.37 1.78
C ARG A 61 65.79 12.34 0.69
N TRP A 62 65.55 11.85 -0.51
CA TRP A 62 65.09 12.64 -1.67
C TRP A 62 63.58 12.62 -1.84
N VAL A 63 62.82 11.97 -0.96
CA VAL A 63 61.37 11.93 -0.96
C VAL A 63 60.84 12.68 0.24
N SER A 64 59.84 13.51 0.02
CA SER A 64 59.06 14.17 1.07
C SER A 64 57.58 13.88 0.92
N ALA A 65 56.90 13.55 2.02
CA ALA A 65 55.45 13.34 2.03
C ALA A 65 54.73 14.67 1.87
N GLN A 66 53.66 14.68 1.07
CA GLN A 66 52.75 15.80 0.96
C GLN A 66 51.30 15.29 1.28
N THR A 67 50.52 16.19 1.85
CA THR A 67 49.09 15.85 2.05
C THR A 67 48.32 15.94 0.74
N PHE A 68 47.20 15.21 0.64
CA PHE A 68 46.31 15.35 -0.52
C PHE A 68 45.79 16.78 -0.68
N SER A 69 45.52 17.48 0.42
CA SER A 69 45.12 18.89 0.40
C SER A 69 46.18 19.82 -0.21
N ASP A 70 47.41 19.59 0.11
CA ASP A 70 48.55 20.39 -0.45
C ASP A 70 48.68 20.17 -1.96
N ILE A 71 48.48 18.91 -2.41
CA ILE A 71 48.53 18.60 -3.83
C ILE A 71 47.28 19.19 -4.56
N ALA A 72 46.09 19.08 -3.95
CA ALA A 72 44.84 19.60 -4.53
C ALA A 72 44.83 21.13 -4.63
N SER A 73 45.51 21.83 -3.72
CA SER A 73 45.65 23.30 -3.71
C SER A 73 46.83 23.83 -4.53
N SER A 74 47.66 22.94 -5.12
CA SER A 74 48.78 23.35 -5.98
C SER A 74 48.27 23.95 -7.29
N GLU A 75 49.10 24.85 -7.86
CA GLU A 75 48.77 25.47 -9.14
C GLU A 75 48.67 24.43 -10.25
N PRO A 76 47.59 24.49 -11.07
CA PRO A 76 47.42 23.56 -12.20
C PRO A 76 48.61 23.65 -13.16
N THR A 77 49.04 22.48 -13.65
CA THR A 77 50.09 22.44 -14.68
C THR A 77 49.52 22.77 -16.06
N ASP A 78 50.32 23.45 -16.89
CA ASP A 78 49.96 23.76 -18.29
C ASP A 78 50.05 22.55 -19.25
N VAL A 79 50.37 21.38 -18.71
CA VAL A 79 50.42 20.13 -19.53
C VAL A 79 49.04 19.71 -19.92
N GLU A 80 48.81 19.53 -21.19
CA GLU A 80 47.55 18.99 -21.72
C GLU A 80 47.23 17.61 -21.10
N ARG A 81 46.04 17.48 -20.57
CA ARG A 81 45.60 16.22 -19.95
C ARG A 81 45.21 15.24 -21.03
N GLN A 82 45.77 14.05 -20.95
CA GLN A 82 45.27 12.94 -21.81
C GLN A 82 43.87 12.52 -21.36
N THR A 83 43.03 12.29 -22.35
CA THR A 83 41.72 11.70 -22.10
C THR A 83 41.95 10.26 -21.62
N VAL A 84 41.40 9.96 -20.44
CA VAL A 84 41.41 8.58 -19.95
C VAL A 84 40.28 7.84 -20.66
N ASP A 85 40.62 6.77 -21.36
CA ASP A 85 39.58 5.87 -21.85
C ASP A 85 38.91 5.20 -20.63
N ALA A 86 37.65 5.54 -20.45
CA ALA A 86 36.87 5.00 -19.35
C ALA A 86 36.56 3.51 -19.51
N GLY A 87 36.90 2.94 -20.68
CA GLY A 87 36.52 1.57 -21.02
C GLY A 87 34.99 1.42 -21.24
N THR A 88 34.58 0.21 -21.58
CA THR A 88 33.17 -0.17 -21.65
C THR A 88 32.78 -0.93 -20.38
N LEU A 89 31.59 -0.63 -19.87
CA LEU A 89 31.04 -1.44 -18.78
C LEU A 89 30.76 -2.85 -19.29
N ASP A 90 30.97 -3.83 -18.42
CA ASP A 90 30.52 -5.19 -18.67
C ASP A 90 29.00 -5.25 -18.85
N ALA A 91 28.53 -6.18 -19.68
CA ALA A 91 27.10 -6.30 -20.01
C ALA A 91 26.23 -6.57 -18.78
N ASP A 92 26.71 -7.43 -17.85
CA ASP A 92 25.99 -7.76 -16.62
C ASP A 92 25.95 -6.55 -15.68
N THR A 93 27.06 -5.81 -15.56
CA THR A 93 27.12 -4.55 -14.79
C THR A 93 26.15 -3.51 -15.35
N SER A 94 26.11 -3.34 -16.67
CA SER A 94 25.18 -2.42 -17.34
C SER A 94 23.73 -2.81 -17.10
N THR A 95 23.43 -4.11 -17.16
CA THR A 95 22.11 -4.69 -16.90
C THR A 95 21.71 -4.46 -15.43
N ALA A 96 22.64 -4.68 -14.47
CA ALA A 96 22.41 -4.46 -13.05
C ALA A 96 22.05 -2.99 -12.75
N ILE A 97 22.80 -2.03 -13.32
CA ILE A 97 22.52 -0.60 -13.16
C ILE A 97 21.13 -0.24 -13.70
N SER A 98 20.80 -0.74 -14.89
CA SER A 98 19.52 -0.48 -15.55
C SER A 98 18.36 -1.07 -14.74
N ALA A 99 18.50 -2.28 -14.21
CA ALA A 99 17.51 -2.94 -13.39
C ALA A 99 17.26 -2.18 -12.07
N MET A 100 18.33 -1.80 -11.38
CA MET A 100 18.23 -1.00 -10.14
C MET A 100 17.57 0.36 -10.37
N SER A 101 17.94 1.06 -11.46
CA SER A 101 17.35 2.35 -11.82
C SER A 101 15.85 2.23 -12.12
N SER A 102 15.47 1.21 -12.89
CA SER A 102 14.06 0.95 -13.21
C SER A 102 13.26 0.59 -11.96
N SER A 103 13.83 -0.24 -11.08
CA SER A 103 13.19 -0.63 -9.82
C SER A 103 12.99 0.55 -8.88
N LEU A 104 13.98 1.45 -8.76
CA LEU A 104 13.82 2.69 -7.99
C LEU A 104 12.73 3.59 -8.57
N THR A 105 12.65 3.69 -9.89
CA THR A 105 11.60 4.48 -10.54
C THR A 105 10.21 3.93 -10.24
N SER A 106 10.06 2.61 -10.15
CA SER A 106 8.79 1.97 -9.82
C SER A 106 8.30 2.23 -8.38
N LEU A 107 9.20 2.64 -7.46
CA LEU A 107 8.82 3.07 -6.11
C LEU A 107 8.15 4.45 -6.05
N GLY A 108 8.30 5.27 -7.09
CA GLY A 108 7.82 6.66 -7.10
C GLY A 108 6.36 6.82 -6.69
N PRO A 109 5.41 6.06 -7.26
CA PRO A 109 4.00 6.12 -6.86
C PRO A 109 3.76 5.72 -5.40
N LEU A 110 4.47 4.70 -4.89
CA LEU A 110 4.38 4.28 -3.50
C LEU A 110 4.95 5.35 -2.55
N ALA A 111 6.10 5.94 -2.89
CA ALA A 111 6.70 7.02 -2.11
C ALA A 111 5.76 8.23 -1.99
N LYS A 112 5.09 8.62 -3.09
CA LYS A 112 4.09 9.70 -3.07
C LYS A 112 2.81 9.38 -2.30
N ALA A 113 2.54 8.11 -2.06
CA ALA A 113 1.42 7.66 -1.25
C ALA A 113 1.70 7.72 0.26
N THR A 114 2.90 8.11 0.69
CA THR A 114 3.29 8.26 2.10
C THR A 114 3.44 9.74 2.46
N ASP A 115 3.37 10.04 3.76
CA ASP A 115 3.68 11.39 4.30
C ASP A 115 5.18 11.68 4.27
N ASP A 116 6.02 10.64 4.23
CA ASP A 116 7.49 10.72 4.18
C ASP A 116 8.02 9.88 2.99
N PRO A 117 8.10 10.49 1.79
CA PRO A 117 8.64 9.82 0.61
C PRO A 117 10.08 9.34 0.78
N ASP A 118 10.89 10.07 1.55
CA ASP A 118 12.30 9.76 1.74
C ASP A 118 12.47 8.45 2.52
N ALA A 119 11.61 8.15 3.49
CA ALA A 119 11.64 6.89 4.23
C ALA A 119 11.52 5.66 3.32
N VAL A 120 10.75 5.76 2.21
CA VAL A 120 10.62 4.68 1.22
C VAL A 120 11.92 4.44 0.49
N TYR A 121 12.57 5.52 0.00
CA TYR A 121 13.85 5.43 -0.70
C TYR A 121 14.99 5.02 0.24
N ASP A 122 15.02 5.53 1.46
CA ASP A 122 16.05 5.21 2.46
C ASP A 122 16.06 3.72 2.85
N SER A 123 14.95 3.01 2.64
CA SER A 123 14.88 1.57 2.88
C SER A 123 15.67 0.74 1.86
N VAL A 124 15.96 1.28 0.67
CA VAL A 124 16.63 0.56 -0.43
C VAL A 124 17.91 1.22 -0.92
N THR A 125 18.00 2.55 -0.91
CA THR A 125 19.13 3.32 -1.46
C THR A 125 20.49 2.96 -0.85
N PRO A 126 20.63 2.69 0.47
CA PRO A 126 21.92 2.32 1.06
C PRO A 126 22.52 1.03 0.51
N GLN A 127 21.71 0.18 -0.14
CA GLN A 127 22.15 -1.10 -0.69
C GLN A 127 22.81 -0.93 -2.07
N ILE A 128 22.58 0.17 -2.79
CA ILE A 128 23.00 0.36 -4.19
C ILE A 128 24.52 0.46 -4.30
N LEU A 129 25.16 1.33 -3.51
CA LEU A 129 26.61 1.51 -3.59
C LEU A 129 27.40 0.24 -3.27
N PRO A 130 27.09 -0.51 -2.19
CA PRO A 130 27.72 -1.80 -1.94
C PRO A 130 27.44 -2.84 -3.03
N ALA A 131 26.24 -2.83 -3.62
CA ALA A 131 25.87 -3.77 -4.67
C ALA A 131 26.68 -3.55 -5.95
N LEU A 132 26.97 -2.29 -6.31
CA LEU A 132 27.74 -1.91 -7.50
C LEU A 132 29.22 -1.67 -7.22
N ALA A 133 29.70 -2.08 -6.04
CA ALA A 133 31.11 -1.89 -5.68
C ALA A 133 32.04 -2.61 -6.68
N ALA A 134 33.13 -1.94 -7.05
CA ALA A 134 34.08 -2.44 -8.03
C ALA A 134 34.84 -3.71 -7.61
N GLN A 135 34.75 -4.11 -6.34
CA GLN A 135 35.27 -5.38 -5.84
C GLN A 135 34.39 -6.58 -6.17
N ARG A 136 33.11 -6.33 -6.52
CA ARG A 136 32.19 -7.38 -6.93
C ARG A 136 32.39 -7.72 -8.40
N THR A 137 32.20 -8.99 -8.71
CA THR A 137 32.13 -9.44 -10.09
C THR A 137 30.85 -8.92 -10.75
N PRO A 138 30.82 -8.77 -12.09
CA PRO A 138 29.60 -8.38 -12.81
C PRO A 138 28.39 -9.27 -12.48
N SER A 139 28.61 -10.58 -12.33
CA SER A 139 27.56 -11.53 -11.93
C SER A 139 27.00 -11.23 -10.54
N GLU A 140 27.87 -10.98 -9.54
CA GLU A 140 27.42 -10.63 -8.18
C GLU A 140 26.67 -9.30 -8.14
N GLN A 141 27.00 -8.35 -9.02
CA GLN A 141 26.28 -7.10 -9.18
C GLN A 141 24.87 -7.36 -9.74
N LEU A 142 24.76 -8.22 -10.74
CA LEU A 142 23.48 -8.62 -11.34
C LEU A 142 22.59 -9.38 -10.33
N ASP A 143 23.15 -10.29 -9.54
CA ASP A 143 22.45 -10.99 -8.46
C ASP A 143 21.89 -9.99 -7.42
N SER A 144 22.71 -8.99 -7.06
CA SER A 144 22.29 -7.92 -6.12
C SER A 144 21.16 -7.07 -6.71
N ALA A 145 21.21 -6.76 -8.01
CA ALA A 145 20.13 -6.05 -8.69
C ALA A 145 18.83 -6.86 -8.72
N THR A 146 18.93 -8.16 -8.94
CA THR A 146 17.78 -9.08 -8.93
C THR A 146 17.16 -9.15 -7.53
N ALA A 147 17.98 -9.26 -6.50
CA ALA A 147 17.51 -9.24 -5.10
C ALA A 147 16.78 -7.94 -4.75
N MET A 148 17.34 -6.78 -5.14
CA MET A 148 16.72 -5.47 -4.94
C MET A 148 15.40 -5.34 -5.70
N THR A 149 15.34 -5.80 -6.95
CA THR A 149 14.10 -5.81 -7.75
C THR A 149 13.01 -6.66 -7.07
N SER A 150 13.38 -7.83 -6.53
CA SER A 150 12.46 -8.69 -5.79
C SER A 150 11.97 -8.03 -4.49
N GLN A 151 12.84 -7.34 -3.76
CA GLN A 151 12.48 -6.58 -2.57
C GLN A 151 11.47 -5.48 -2.90
N ILE A 152 11.73 -4.69 -3.94
CA ILE A 152 10.84 -3.60 -4.38
C ILE A 152 9.50 -4.15 -4.86
N THR A 153 9.50 -5.24 -5.63
CA THR A 153 8.26 -5.92 -6.03
C THR A 153 7.46 -6.38 -4.81
N GLY A 154 8.14 -6.92 -3.79
CA GLY A 154 7.53 -7.27 -2.51
C GLY A 154 6.92 -6.07 -1.79
N MET A 155 7.55 -4.90 -1.84
CA MET A 155 7.00 -3.66 -1.27
C MET A 155 5.76 -3.18 -2.03
N LEU A 156 5.76 -3.24 -3.36
CA LEU A 156 4.61 -2.86 -4.18
C LEU A 156 3.41 -3.79 -3.99
N SER A 157 3.64 -5.07 -3.69
CA SER A 157 2.61 -6.06 -3.39
C SER A 157 2.29 -6.21 -1.89
N ALA A 158 2.87 -5.36 -1.03
CA ALA A 158 2.67 -5.41 0.42
C ALA A 158 1.30 -4.87 0.86
N VAL A 159 0.57 -4.23 -0.03
CA VAL A 159 -0.81 -3.76 0.19
C VAL A 159 -1.74 -4.72 -0.52
N SER A 160 -2.68 -5.28 0.22
CA SER A 160 -3.62 -6.27 -0.31
C SER A 160 -4.99 -6.14 0.33
N VAL A 161 -6.02 -6.53 -0.42
CA VAL A 161 -7.37 -6.66 0.11
C VAL A 161 -7.53 -8.04 0.73
N GLU A 162 -8.04 -8.09 1.96
CA GLU A 162 -8.40 -9.38 2.56
C GLU A 162 -9.73 -9.87 1.97
N PRO A 163 -9.79 -11.14 1.52
CA PRO A 163 -11.00 -11.66 0.92
C PRO A 163 -12.14 -11.66 1.94
N SER A 164 -13.28 -11.12 1.56
CA SER A 164 -14.50 -11.18 2.36
C SER A 164 -15.45 -12.23 1.83
N SER A 165 -16.30 -12.76 2.71
CA SER A 165 -17.42 -13.61 2.32
C SER A 165 -18.47 -12.80 1.53
N ALA A 166 -19.36 -13.50 0.79
CA ALA A 166 -20.45 -12.86 0.05
C ALA A 166 -21.22 -11.85 0.92
N VAL A 167 -21.40 -10.64 0.40
CA VAL A 167 -22.07 -9.54 1.10
C VAL A 167 -23.51 -9.40 0.61
N ASN A 168 -24.45 -9.34 1.55
CA ASN A 168 -25.86 -9.12 1.24
C ASN A 168 -26.19 -7.63 1.34
N LEU A 169 -26.57 -7.02 0.23
CA LEU A 169 -27.03 -5.64 0.17
C LEU A 169 -28.57 -5.62 0.19
N ILE A 170 -29.14 -5.27 1.34
CA ILE A 170 -30.60 -5.28 1.55
C ILE A 170 -31.21 -3.93 1.17
N ASN A 171 -30.45 -2.84 1.31
CA ASN A 171 -30.89 -1.49 1.04
C ASN A 171 -30.44 -0.97 -0.33
N LYS A 172 -31.14 0.04 -0.84
CA LYS A 172 -30.75 0.73 -2.10
C LYS A 172 -29.40 1.43 -2.02
N SER A 173 -28.93 1.75 -0.83
CA SER A 173 -27.61 2.32 -0.57
C SER A 173 -27.05 1.77 0.74
N ALA A 174 -25.74 1.51 0.77
CA ALA A 174 -25.02 1.09 1.97
C ALA A 174 -23.54 1.46 1.85
N ASN A 175 -22.83 1.42 2.96
CA ASN A 175 -21.39 1.45 3.00
C ASN A 175 -20.86 0.02 2.97
N PHE A 176 -20.03 -0.27 1.99
CA PHE A 176 -19.44 -1.61 1.81
C PHE A 176 -18.07 -1.64 2.51
N PRO A 177 -17.89 -2.47 3.55
CA PRO A 177 -16.63 -2.56 4.26
C PRO A 177 -15.62 -3.35 3.45
N VAL A 178 -14.48 -2.74 3.17
CA VAL A 178 -13.32 -3.35 2.51
C VAL A 178 -12.18 -3.39 3.51
N LEU A 179 -11.71 -4.58 3.86
CA LEU A 179 -10.58 -4.75 4.75
C LEU A 179 -9.30 -4.75 3.91
N VAL A 180 -8.48 -3.72 4.07
CA VAL A 180 -7.22 -3.56 3.36
C VAL A 180 -6.08 -3.71 4.35
N ARG A 181 -5.14 -4.61 4.04
CA ARG A 181 -3.93 -4.85 4.82
C ARG A 181 -2.75 -4.10 4.22
N ASN A 182 -2.05 -3.39 5.06
CA ASN A 182 -0.78 -2.75 4.75
C ASN A 182 0.35 -3.43 5.53
N ASN A 183 1.21 -4.18 4.85
CA ASN A 183 2.37 -4.84 5.42
C ASN A 183 3.65 -3.98 5.35
N LEU A 184 3.56 -2.73 4.88
CA LEU A 184 4.68 -1.79 4.88
C LEU A 184 4.94 -1.24 6.29
N PRO A 185 6.18 -0.86 6.60
CA PRO A 185 6.53 -0.32 7.93
C PRO A 185 6.07 1.12 8.17
N TRP A 186 5.45 1.77 7.18
CA TRP A 186 4.92 3.14 7.25
C TRP A 186 3.45 3.20 6.82
N PRO A 187 2.70 4.21 7.28
CA PRO A 187 1.34 4.45 6.81
C PRO A 187 1.36 4.94 5.35
N ILE A 188 0.29 4.61 4.60
CA ILE A 188 0.14 5.03 3.21
C ILE A 188 -1.28 5.55 2.96
N HIS A 189 -1.41 6.44 1.99
CA HIS A 189 -2.68 6.92 1.46
C HIS A 189 -3.05 6.17 0.19
N VAL A 190 -4.25 5.65 0.14
CA VAL A 190 -4.75 4.89 -1.02
C VAL A 190 -6.17 5.31 -1.39
N ASP A 191 -6.52 5.08 -2.63
CA ASP A 191 -7.90 5.15 -3.10
C ASP A 191 -8.44 3.73 -3.21
N VAL A 192 -9.62 3.49 -2.60
CA VAL A 192 -10.28 2.19 -2.65
C VAL A 192 -11.55 2.31 -3.49
N THR A 193 -11.64 1.49 -4.51
CA THR A 193 -12.76 1.47 -5.46
C THR A 193 -13.29 0.06 -5.60
N LEU A 194 -14.59 -0.06 -5.75
CA LEU A 194 -15.27 -1.29 -6.13
C LEU A 194 -15.64 -1.20 -7.61
N VAL A 195 -15.26 -2.19 -8.39
CA VAL A 195 -15.57 -2.28 -9.82
C VAL A 195 -16.57 -3.43 -10.03
N PRO A 196 -17.89 -3.13 -10.09
CA PRO A 196 -18.89 -4.14 -10.37
C PRO A 196 -18.87 -4.53 -11.86
N ASP A 197 -19.17 -5.78 -12.16
CA ASP A 197 -19.32 -6.31 -13.51
C ASP A 197 -20.68 -5.92 -14.16
N ASP A 198 -21.62 -5.41 -13.35
CA ASP A 198 -22.97 -5.04 -13.80
C ASP A 198 -23.33 -3.60 -13.34
N PRO A 199 -23.89 -2.76 -14.23
CA PRO A 199 -24.26 -1.37 -13.93
C PRO A 199 -25.41 -1.22 -12.91
N ARG A 200 -26.08 -2.31 -12.52
CA ARG A 200 -27.09 -2.30 -11.45
C ARG A 200 -26.53 -2.00 -10.07
N LEU A 201 -25.22 -2.20 -9.87
CA LEU A 201 -24.49 -1.75 -8.69
C LEU A 201 -23.59 -0.58 -9.09
N ARG A 202 -23.63 0.49 -8.34
CA ARG A 202 -22.74 1.65 -8.49
C ARG A 202 -21.94 1.82 -7.21
N ALA A 203 -20.65 2.03 -7.33
CA ALA A 203 -19.77 2.34 -6.23
C ALA A 203 -19.21 3.75 -6.39
N THR A 204 -19.05 4.44 -5.28
CA THR A 204 -18.34 5.73 -5.23
C THR A 204 -16.98 5.47 -4.60
N PRO A 205 -15.86 5.86 -5.26
CA PRO A 205 -14.53 5.65 -4.70
C PRO A 205 -14.35 6.28 -3.32
N ALA A 206 -13.72 5.58 -2.40
CA ALA A 206 -13.26 6.13 -1.14
C ALA A 206 -11.81 6.63 -1.36
N LEU A 207 -11.66 7.95 -1.51
CA LEU A 207 -10.39 8.59 -1.84
C LEU A 207 -9.55 8.89 -0.60
N SER A 208 -8.23 8.89 -0.77
CA SER A 208 -7.22 9.30 0.24
C SER A 208 -7.40 8.62 1.60
N GLN A 209 -7.67 7.32 1.60
CA GLN A 209 -7.80 6.56 2.82
C GLN A 209 -6.44 6.23 3.40
N THR A 210 -6.23 6.53 4.68
CA THR A 210 -4.97 6.24 5.37
C THR A 210 -4.98 4.81 5.90
N LEU A 211 -4.03 4.00 5.42
CA LEU A 211 -3.79 2.65 5.93
C LEU A 211 -2.68 2.70 6.98
N ALA A 212 -2.95 2.20 8.17
CA ALA A 212 -1.94 2.13 9.23
C ALA A 212 -0.77 1.22 8.84
N ALA A 213 0.44 1.56 9.32
CA ALA A 213 1.63 0.73 9.12
C ALA A 213 1.45 -0.65 9.75
N GLN A 214 1.86 -1.72 9.05
CA GLN A 214 1.83 -3.11 9.52
C GLN A 214 0.47 -3.52 10.13
N GLY A 215 -0.62 -3.05 9.51
CA GLY A 215 -1.96 -3.22 10.03
C GLY A 215 -3.00 -3.48 8.96
N ALA A 216 -4.22 -3.77 9.42
CA ALA A 216 -5.40 -3.84 8.57
C ALA A 216 -6.32 -2.68 8.91
N THR A 217 -6.87 -2.04 7.87
CA THR A 217 -7.80 -0.91 8.00
C THR A 217 -9.08 -1.23 7.24
N THR A 218 -10.22 -1.04 7.88
CA THR A 218 -11.51 -1.18 7.20
C THR A 218 -11.85 0.15 6.54
N VAL A 219 -12.01 0.12 5.21
CA VAL A 219 -12.43 1.26 4.39
C VAL A 219 -13.88 1.07 4.00
N GLU A 220 -14.70 2.07 4.25
CA GLU A 220 -16.11 2.07 3.85
C GLU A 220 -16.28 2.69 2.46
N VAL A 221 -16.71 1.89 1.50
CA VAL A 221 -16.98 2.34 0.12
C VAL A 221 -18.49 2.46 -0.08
N PRO A 222 -19.01 3.68 -0.34
CA PRO A 222 -20.44 3.87 -0.59
C PRO A 222 -20.88 3.16 -1.88
N VAL A 223 -21.94 2.34 -1.78
CA VAL A 223 -22.51 1.63 -2.91
C VAL A 223 -24.00 1.90 -3.02
N GLY A 224 -24.51 1.91 -4.26
CA GLY A 224 -25.92 2.07 -4.58
C GLY A 224 -26.40 0.96 -5.51
N ALA A 225 -27.48 0.25 -5.11
CA ALA A 225 -28.11 -0.79 -5.92
C ALA A 225 -29.37 -0.26 -6.63
N ILE A 226 -29.46 -0.50 -7.93
CA ILE A 226 -30.61 -0.10 -8.77
C ILE A 226 -31.54 -1.29 -9.02
N GLY A 227 -31.07 -2.52 -8.82
CA GLY A 227 -31.82 -3.75 -9.09
C GLY A 227 -31.51 -4.86 -8.11
N SER A 228 -32.13 -6.01 -8.28
CA SER A 228 -31.90 -7.23 -7.50
C SER A 228 -31.07 -8.23 -8.32
N GLY A 229 -30.30 -9.07 -7.67
CA GLY A 229 -29.47 -10.11 -8.28
C GLY A 229 -28.12 -10.27 -7.61
N ASP A 230 -27.37 -11.25 -8.09
CA ASP A 230 -25.99 -11.50 -7.66
C ASP A 230 -25.07 -10.83 -8.68
N ILE A 231 -24.10 -10.02 -8.19
CA ILE A 231 -23.14 -9.27 -8.99
C ILE A 231 -21.74 -9.59 -8.48
N GLU A 232 -20.81 -9.82 -9.38
CA GLU A 232 -19.41 -9.94 -9.05
C GLU A 232 -18.77 -8.54 -9.00
N VAL A 233 -17.99 -8.28 -7.97
CA VAL A 233 -17.34 -6.99 -7.72
C VAL A 233 -15.86 -7.22 -7.50
N THR A 234 -15.03 -6.56 -8.28
CA THR A 234 -13.58 -6.56 -8.10
C THR A 234 -13.19 -5.41 -7.18
N TYR A 235 -12.38 -5.71 -6.18
CA TYR A 235 -11.73 -4.68 -5.37
C TYR A 235 -10.57 -4.06 -6.14
N LYS A 236 -10.42 -2.77 -6.06
CA LYS A 236 -9.31 -2.06 -6.66
C LYS A 236 -8.74 -1.07 -5.68
N VAL A 237 -7.49 -1.29 -5.28
CA VAL A 237 -6.72 -0.38 -4.43
C VAL A 237 -5.66 0.28 -5.29
N THR A 238 -5.63 1.60 -5.29
CA THR A 238 -4.66 2.39 -6.06
C THR A 238 -3.97 3.41 -5.18
N THR A 239 -2.78 3.84 -5.60
CA THR A 239 -2.18 5.05 -5.06
C THR A 239 -2.99 6.28 -5.49
N PRO A 240 -2.83 7.45 -4.84
CA PRO A 240 -3.47 8.70 -5.27
C PRO A 240 -3.13 9.10 -6.72
N ASP A 241 -1.98 8.68 -7.23
CA ASP A 241 -1.56 8.86 -8.63
C ASP A 241 -2.22 7.83 -9.59
N GLY A 242 -3.09 6.93 -9.09
CA GLY A 242 -3.84 5.96 -9.88
C GLY A 242 -3.10 4.67 -10.23
N VAL A 243 -1.91 4.42 -9.65
CA VAL A 243 -1.18 3.16 -9.84
C VAL A 243 -1.83 2.06 -9.00
N VAL A 244 -2.14 0.92 -9.63
CA VAL A 244 -2.79 -0.22 -8.99
C VAL A 244 -1.81 -0.91 -8.04
N LEU A 245 -2.22 -1.06 -6.79
CA LEU A 245 -1.52 -1.83 -5.77
C LEU A 245 -2.09 -3.25 -5.65
N ASP A 246 -3.42 -3.38 -5.66
CA ASP A 246 -4.11 -4.67 -5.65
C ASP A 246 -5.45 -4.58 -6.38
N ASP A 247 -5.71 -5.55 -7.26
CA ASP A 247 -6.99 -5.78 -7.95
C ASP A 247 -7.29 -7.28 -8.10
N SER A 248 -6.65 -8.10 -7.28
CA SER A 248 -6.68 -9.57 -7.38
C SER A 248 -7.92 -10.21 -6.77
N GLN A 249 -8.65 -9.50 -5.92
CA GLN A 249 -9.76 -10.06 -5.15
C GLN A 249 -11.11 -9.68 -5.74
N THR A 250 -12.03 -10.65 -5.75
CA THR A 250 -13.42 -10.46 -6.14
C THR A 250 -14.38 -10.95 -5.06
N VAL A 251 -15.58 -10.39 -5.04
CA VAL A 251 -16.64 -10.79 -4.10
C VAL A 251 -17.98 -10.79 -4.79
N THR A 252 -18.82 -11.77 -4.43
CA THR A 252 -20.22 -11.80 -4.88
C THR A 252 -21.08 -10.94 -3.96
N VAL A 253 -21.69 -9.90 -4.50
CA VAL A 253 -22.65 -9.04 -3.81
C VAL A 253 -24.07 -9.45 -4.18
N ARG A 254 -24.85 -9.91 -3.19
CA ARG A 254 -26.25 -10.27 -3.35
C ARG A 254 -27.13 -9.07 -3.03
N MET A 255 -27.76 -8.52 -4.05
CA MET A 255 -28.64 -7.37 -3.91
C MET A 255 -30.10 -7.82 -3.82
N ARG A 256 -30.80 -7.33 -2.81
CA ARG A 256 -32.26 -7.41 -2.69
C ARG A 256 -32.82 -5.98 -2.66
N ALA A 257 -32.94 -5.35 -3.82
CA ALA A 257 -33.63 -4.07 -3.88
C ALA A 257 -35.10 -4.31 -3.63
N GLY A 258 -35.64 -3.79 -2.52
CA GLY A 258 -37.01 -3.96 -2.06
C GLY A 258 -38.02 -3.42 -3.08
N TRP A 259 -38.43 -4.28 -4.01
CA TRP A 259 -39.60 -4.07 -4.86
C TRP A 259 -40.89 -4.20 -4.04
N GLU A 260 -40.78 -4.77 -2.83
CA GLU A 260 -41.86 -4.92 -1.87
C GLU A 260 -42.52 -3.59 -1.51
N ASP A 261 -41.73 -2.48 -1.39
CA ASP A 261 -42.27 -1.17 -1.10
C ASP A 261 -43.20 -0.65 -2.21
N ALA A 262 -42.86 -0.88 -3.48
CA ALA A 262 -43.69 -0.46 -4.60
C ALA A 262 -44.97 -1.26 -4.68
N ILE A 263 -44.91 -2.59 -4.45
CA ILE A 263 -46.10 -3.47 -4.42
C ILE A 263 -46.96 -3.12 -3.22
N THR A 264 -46.37 -2.93 -2.05
CA THR A 264 -47.11 -2.53 -0.85
C THR A 264 -47.78 -1.17 -1.04
N ALA A 265 -47.12 -0.20 -1.67
CA ALA A 265 -47.73 1.09 -1.99
C ALA A 265 -48.85 0.97 -3.00
N VAL A 266 -48.75 0.12 -4.03
CA VAL A 266 -49.82 -0.16 -5.01
C VAL A 266 -50.98 -0.86 -4.33
N ILE A 267 -50.76 -1.88 -3.52
CA ILE A 267 -51.78 -2.58 -2.78
C ILE A 267 -52.48 -1.65 -1.78
N ALA A 268 -51.72 -0.86 -1.01
CA ALA A 268 -52.28 0.12 -0.08
C ALA A 268 -53.10 1.19 -0.78
N SER A 269 -52.68 1.68 -1.94
CA SER A 269 -53.44 2.65 -2.74
C SER A 269 -54.74 2.03 -3.32
N LEU A 270 -54.69 0.74 -3.73
CA LEU A 270 -55.85 0.02 -4.19
C LEU A 270 -56.89 -0.20 -3.07
N PHE A 271 -56.43 -0.55 -1.84
CA PHE A 271 -57.28 -0.65 -0.68
C PHE A 271 -57.85 0.72 -0.27
N ALA A 272 -57.07 1.79 -0.32
CA ALA A 272 -57.57 3.13 -0.05
C ALA A 272 -58.65 3.58 -1.07
N ALA A 273 -58.45 3.26 -2.37
CA ALA A 273 -59.41 3.55 -3.41
C ALA A 273 -60.72 2.77 -3.21
N LEU A 274 -60.65 1.44 -2.91
CA LEU A 274 -61.79 0.61 -2.59
C LEU A 274 -62.55 1.09 -1.36
N PHE A 275 -61.81 1.52 -0.32
CA PHE A 275 -62.37 2.08 0.90
C PHE A 275 -63.17 3.38 0.64
N LEU A 276 -62.56 4.28 -0.18
CA LEU A 276 -63.21 5.52 -0.60
C LEU A 276 -64.50 5.25 -1.43
N VAL A 277 -64.44 4.29 -2.36
CA VAL A 277 -65.64 3.87 -3.14
C VAL A 277 -66.70 3.27 -2.20
N GLY A 278 -66.29 2.47 -1.20
CA GLY A 278 -67.20 1.90 -0.21
C GLY A 278 -67.86 2.98 0.64
N ILE A 279 -67.14 4.00 1.09
CA ILE A 279 -67.66 5.15 1.85
C ILE A 279 -68.66 5.96 1.00
N THR A 280 -68.27 6.32 -0.23
CA THR A 280 -69.16 7.11 -1.11
C THR A 280 -70.45 6.36 -1.45
N ARG A 281 -70.36 5.06 -1.67
CA ARG A 281 -71.55 4.19 -1.87
C ARG A 281 -72.43 4.08 -0.61
N SER A 282 -71.80 3.97 0.56
CA SER A 282 -72.52 3.95 1.85
C SER A 282 -73.23 5.28 2.15
N LEU A 283 -72.56 6.41 1.89
CA LEU A 283 -73.14 7.75 2.07
C LEU A 283 -74.27 7.99 1.05
N ARG A 284 -74.14 7.57 -0.23
CA ARG A 284 -75.21 7.66 -1.21
C ARG A 284 -76.43 6.80 -0.81
N LYS A 285 -76.25 5.57 -0.28
CA LYS A 285 -77.32 4.77 0.27
C LYS A 285 -78.05 5.38 1.48
N ARG A 286 -77.28 6.07 2.38
CA ARG A 286 -77.87 6.81 3.53
C ARG A 286 -78.63 8.06 3.09
N ALA A 287 -78.16 8.79 2.09
CA ALA A 287 -78.83 9.93 1.52
C ALA A 287 -80.15 9.52 0.81
N ALA A 288 -80.13 8.38 0.06
CA ALA A 288 -81.31 7.81 -0.59
C ALA A 288 -82.41 7.29 0.40
N ARG A 289 -81.98 6.77 1.58
CA ARG A 289 -82.92 6.37 2.68
C ARG A 289 -83.53 7.55 3.43
N LYS A 290 -82.87 8.71 3.45
CA LYS A 290 -83.39 9.92 4.07
C LYS A 290 -84.38 10.69 3.22
N ALA A 291 -84.50 10.32 1.91
CA ALA A 291 -85.44 10.89 0.95
C ALA A 291 -86.78 10.12 0.83
N GLN A 292 -86.89 8.98 1.50
CA GLN A 292 -88.14 8.16 1.49
C GLN A 292 -88.51 7.79 2.90
N GLY A 293 -89.14 8.66 3.64
CA GLY A 293 -89.69 8.28 4.93
C GLY A 293 -90.30 9.44 5.71
N SER A 294 -91.58 9.67 5.51
CA SER A 294 -92.53 10.14 6.54
C SER A 294 -93.98 9.90 5.96
N PRO A 295 -95.02 9.71 6.74
CA PRO A 295 -95.16 9.58 8.21
C PRO A 295 -96.17 8.47 8.66
N GLU A 296 -96.55 8.57 9.91
CA GLU A 296 -97.77 8.08 10.67
C GLU A 296 -97.55 6.82 11.51
N ALA A 297 -97.61 7.01 12.79
CA ALA A 297 -98.59 7.05 13.83
C ALA A 297 -98.97 5.66 14.40
N ASP A 298 -98.86 5.62 15.65
CA ASP A 298 -99.78 5.24 16.68
C ASP A 298 -99.52 3.95 17.48
N SER A 299 -99.53 4.27 18.81
CA SER A 299 -100.06 3.57 19.99
C SER A 299 -99.60 2.19 20.44
N SER A 300 -99.30 2.23 21.68
CA SER A 300 -99.65 1.38 22.85
C SER A 300 -98.81 0.08 23.00
N GLU A 301 -98.32 0.03 24.10
CA GLU A 301 -98.58 -0.54 25.42
C GLU A 301 -97.70 -1.72 25.82
N ALA A 302 -97.11 -1.47 26.97
CA ALA A 302 -96.99 -2.31 28.17
C ALA A 302 -96.23 -3.65 28.18
N GLY A 303 -95.45 -3.74 29.19
CA GLY A 303 -95.11 -4.97 29.90
C GLY A 303 -93.60 -5.24 29.95
N ALA A 304 -92.92 -4.79 30.92
CA ALA A 304 -92.68 -5.31 32.27
C ALA A 304 -91.69 -6.43 32.32
N ILE A 305 -90.68 -6.16 33.14
CA ILE A 305 -89.91 -7.08 34.02
C ILE A 305 -89.12 -8.17 33.27
N ASP A 306 -87.88 -8.54 33.63
CA ASP A 306 -87.22 -8.60 34.91
C ASP A 306 -85.73 -9.10 34.60
N GLU A 307 -84.92 -8.55 35.34
CA GLU A 307 -83.91 -9.13 36.24
C GLU A 307 -82.77 -9.99 35.72
N ALA A 308 -81.62 -9.52 36.13
CA ALA A 308 -80.53 -10.21 36.82
C ALA A 308 -79.63 -11.04 35.95
N SER A 309 -78.39 -11.02 35.99
CA SER A 309 -77.37 -10.97 37.01
C SER A 309 -76.01 -10.97 36.34
N ALA A 310 -75.22 -10.13 36.81
CA ALA A 310 -73.78 -10.46 36.87
C ALA A 310 -73.64 -11.52 37.98
N PRO A 311 -72.54 -12.17 38.14
CA PRO A 311 -71.23 -11.58 38.45
C PRO A 311 -70.01 -12.38 37.95
N THR A 312 -68.92 -11.69 37.91
CA THR A 312 -67.77 -11.76 38.84
C THR A 312 -66.82 -12.93 38.70
N ASP A 313 -65.63 -12.50 38.62
CA ASP A 313 -64.41 -13.02 39.29
C ASP A 313 -63.70 -14.21 38.63
N ASP A 314 -62.54 -14.38 38.71
CA ASP A 314 -61.43 -13.85 39.54
C ASP A 314 -60.15 -14.52 39.08
N ASN A 315 -59.15 -13.78 39.18
CA ASN A 315 -57.91 -14.18 39.82
C ASN A 315 -57.03 -15.28 39.21
N THR A 316 -55.89 -14.99 39.14
CA THR A 316 -54.75 -15.09 40.09
C THR A 316 -53.55 -15.78 39.43
N GLU A 317 -52.53 -15.00 39.40
CA GLU A 317 -51.21 -15.32 40.06
C GLU A 317 -50.61 -16.68 39.69
N SER A 318 -49.40 -16.80 39.42
CA SER A 318 -48.22 -16.46 40.21
C SER A 318 -46.98 -17.00 39.47
N GLN A 319 -45.99 -16.21 39.51
CA GLN A 319 -44.68 -16.52 40.20
C GLN A 319 -44.08 -17.87 39.82
N THR A 320 -42.86 -18.04 39.61
CA THR A 320 -41.66 -17.60 40.28
C THR A 320 -40.49 -18.24 39.55
N ALA A 321 -39.52 -17.50 39.25
CA ALA A 321 -38.22 -17.49 39.88
C ALA A 321 -37.34 -18.75 39.75
N THR A 322 -36.17 -18.46 39.45
CA THR A 322 -34.96 -18.75 40.22
C THR A 322 -33.99 -19.76 39.61
N THR A 323 -32.92 -19.24 39.24
CA THR A 323 -31.60 -19.35 39.92
C THR A 323 -30.63 -20.37 39.39
N LYS A 324 -29.49 -19.82 39.17
CA LYS A 324 -28.13 -20.22 39.62
C LYS A 324 -27.34 -21.17 38.71
N THR A 325 -26.29 -20.67 38.30
CA THR A 325 -24.94 -20.61 38.91
C THR A 325 -24.00 -21.68 38.42
N THR A 326 -22.90 -21.22 38.04
CA THR A 326 -21.54 -21.61 38.45
C THR A 326 -20.73 -22.36 37.42
N LYS A 327 -19.66 -21.64 36.99
CA LYS A 327 -18.24 -21.99 37.25
C LYS A 327 -17.73 -23.20 36.48
N GLU A 328 -16.64 -23.24 35.94
CA GLU A 328 -15.27 -22.83 36.15
C GLU A 328 -14.41 -23.26 34.96
N THR A 329 -13.48 -22.46 34.73
CA THR A 329 -12.22 -22.64 34.02
C THR A 329 -11.50 -23.94 34.36
N PRO A 330 -10.51 -24.45 33.59
CA PRO A 330 -9.28 -23.69 33.41
C PRO A 330 -8.93 -23.33 31.97
#